data_80b1714c0ae01ca18272d6f2a2cba7f7
#
_entry.id   80b1714c0ae01ca18272d6f2a2cba7f7
#
_cell.length_a   1.000
_cell.length_b   1.000
_cell.length_c   1.000
_cell.angle_alpha   90.00
_cell.angle_beta   90.00
_cell.angle_gamma   90.00
#
_symmetry.space_group_name_H-M   'P 1'
#
loop_
_entity.id
_entity.type
_entity.pdbx_description
1 polymer ?
#
loop_
_entity_poly.entity_id
_entity_poly.type
_entity_poly.pdbx_seq_one_letter_code
_entity_poly.pdbx_strand_id
1 'polypeptide(L)'
;LRYAGYDVKRVMNITDVGHLSSDADTGEDKMLKGAKREHKTVMEIAKFYTDAFFSDCEKLNIKRPDVVEPATNCISEFIHMIEVLLEKDYAYIAGDNVYFDTSKLDDYYVFSSQSEKELMVGVRDDVDEDTNKKNKSDFVLWFTKSKFDNQELKWDSPWGIGYPGWHIECSCISMKHLGEYMDIHC
;
A
#
# COMPACT_ATOMS: atom_id res chain seq x y z
N LEU A 1 20.85 14.63 -5.35
CA LEU A 1 20.65 14.63 -6.80
C LEU A 1 20.49 16.06 -7.33
N ARG A 2 19.53 16.87 -6.85
CA ARG A 2 19.36 18.28 -7.30
C ARG A 2 20.63 19.11 -7.15
N TYR A 3 21.38 18.93 -6.03
CA TYR A 3 22.67 19.61 -5.83
C TYR A 3 23.71 19.23 -6.91
N ALA A 4 23.66 18.01 -7.43
CA ALA A 4 24.50 17.55 -8.52
C ALA A 4 23.98 17.92 -9.93
N GLY A 5 22.91 18.71 -10.01
CA GLY A 5 22.38 19.23 -11.28
C GLY A 5 21.34 18.34 -11.97
N TYR A 6 20.89 17.26 -11.33
CA TYR A 6 19.82 16.45 -11.89
C TYR A 6 18.46 17.15 -11.75
N ASP A 7 17.64 17.03 -12.77
CA ASP A 7 16.21 17.36 -12.68
C ASP A 7 15.50 16.23 -11.92
N VAL A 8 14.87 16.56 -10.79
CA VAL A 8 14.29 15.57 -9.87
C VAL A 8 12.84 15.91 -9.62
N LYS A 9 11.94 15.01 -10.01
CA LYS A 9 10.54 15.01 -9.62
C LYS A 9 10.33 14.01 -8.49
N ARG A 10 9.93 14.50 -7.30
CA ARG A 10 9.63 13.68 -6.13
C ARG A 10 8.13 13.53 -5.95
N VAL A 11 7.68 12.31 -5.83
CA VAL A 11 6.30 11.94 -5.49
C VAL A 11 6.30 11.26 -4.13
N MET A 12 5.35 11.60 -3.28
CA MET A 12 5.11 10.95 -1.98
C MET A 12 3.64 10.65 -1.85
N ASN A 13 3.30 9.40 -1.54
CA ASN A 13 1.94 9.04 -1.14
C ASN A 13 1.71 9.33 0.34
N ILE A 14 0.46 9.56 0.70
CA ILE A 14 -0.03 9.52 2.08
C ILE A 14 -0.95 8.31 2.17
N THR A 15 -0.56 7.33 2.98
CA THR A 15 -1.38 6.15 3.25
C THR A 15 -2.43 6.51 4.29
N ASP A 16 -3.53 7.08 3.84
CA ASP A 16 -4.67 7.53 4.65
C ASP A 16 -5.81 6.51 4.72
N VAL A 17 -5.58 5.30 4.20
CA VAL A 17 -6.50 4.16 4.22
C VAL A 17 -5.74 2.83 4.33
N GLY A 18 -6.38 1.81 4.92
CA GLY A 18 -5.89 0.42 4.88
C GLY A 18 -4.57 0.17 5.63
N HIS A 19 -4.17 1.05 6.54
CA HIS A 19 -2.89 0.93 7.26
C HIS A 19 -2.97 -0.07 8.41
N LEU A 20 -2.78 -1.34 8.09
CA LEU A 20 -2.77 -2.43 9.07
C LEU A 20 -1.51 -2.38 9.96
N SER A 21 -1.61 -2.96 11.16
CA SER A 21 -0.50 -2.94 12.12
C SER A 21 0.63 -3.92 11.81
N SER A 22 0.40 -4.84 10.87
CA SER A 22 1.37 -5.84 10.42
C SER A 22 1.63 -5.71 8.91
N ASP A 23 2.89 -5.82 8.52
CA ASP A 23 3.32 -5.86 7.11
C ASP A 23 2.85 -7.13 6.38
N ALA A 24 2.28 -8.10 7.12
CA ALA A 24 1.73 -9.36 6.57
C ALA A 24 0.23 -9.31 6.30
N ASP A 25 -0.32 -8.15 5.99
CA ASP A 25 -1.76 -7.92 5.73
C ASP A 25 -2.67 -8.34 6.89
N THR A 26 -2.15 -8.31 8.12
CA THR A 26 -2.88 -8.69 9.35
C THR A 26 -2.77 -7.61 10.40
N GLY A 27 -3.67 -7.64 11.38
CA GLY A 27 -3.64 -6.71 12.50
C GLY A 27 -4.71 -5.61 12.44
N GLU A 28 -4.81 -4.84 13.54
CA GLU A 28 -5.79 -3.77 13.67
C GLU A 28 -5.34 -2.54 12.86
N ASP A 29 -6.29 -1.82 12.25
CA ASP A 29 -6.00 -0.57 11.55
C ASP A 29 -5.47 0.50 12.52
N LYS A 30 -4.26 1.00 12.25
CA LYS A 30 -3.59 2.01 13.07
C LYS A 30 -4.33 3.34 13.09
N MET A 31 -4.94 3.72 11.96
CA MET A 31 -5.67 4.97 11.82
C MET A 31 -6.96 4.93 12.65
N LEU A 32 -7.69 3.81 12.58
CA LEU A 32 -8.91 3.60 13.36
C LEU A 32 -8.62 3.60 14.86
N LYS A 33 -7.51 2.98 15.28
CA LYS A 33 -7.07 2.99 16.68
C LYS A 33 -6.74 4.42 17.16
N GLY A 34 -6.05 5.20 16.33
CA GLY A 34 -5.77 6.62 16.58
C GLY A 34 -7.05 7.45 16.68
N ALA A 35 -7.97 7.26 15.75
CA ALA A 35 -9.26 7.94 15.68
C ALA A 35 -10.09 7.72 16.95
N LYS A 36 -10.22 6.47 17.39
CA LYS A 36 -10.91 6.12 18.65
C LYS A 36 -10.26 6.76 19.88
N ARG A 37 -8.91 6.72 19.96
CA ARG A 37 -8.17 7.29 21.08
C ARG A 37 -8.33 8.81 21.20
N GLU A 38 -8.38 9.50 20.05
CA GLU A 38 -8.41 10.97 19.99
C GLU A 38 -9.82 11.54 19.77
N HIS A 39 -10.85 10.68 19.69
CA HIS A 39 -12.24 11.06 19.42
C HIS A 39 -12.40 11.87 18.12
N LYS A 40 -11.70 11.44 17.07
CA LYS A 40 -11.68 12.04 15.73
C LYS A 40 -12.08 11.00 14.68
N THR A 41 -12.43 11.46 13.48
CA THR A 41 -12.57 10.59 12.32
C THR A 41 -11.19 10.13 11.80
N VAL A 42 -11.14 9.04 11.03
CA VAL A 42 -9.91 8.56 10.39
C VAL A 42 -9.30 9.64 9.50
N MET A 43 -10.13 10.38 8.74
CA MET A 43 -9.67 11.46 7.86
C MET A 43 -9.10 12.66 8.64
N GLU A 44 -9.68 13.02 9.78
CA GLU A 44 -9.12 14.07 10.64
C GLU A 44 -7.77 13.68 11.23
N ILE A 45 -7.60 12.40 11.61
CA ILE A 45 -6.32 11.85 12.07
C ILE A 45 -5.29 11.88 10.94
N ALA A 46 -5.64 11.38 9.75
CA ALA A 46 -4.75 11.41 8.60
C ALA A 46 -4.27 12.83 8.28
N LYS A 47 -5.20 13.78 8.23
CA LYS A 47 -4.87 15.19 7.99
C LYS A 47 -3.97 15.77 9.09
N PHE A 48 -4.29 15.53 10.34
CA PHE A 48 -3.52 16.06 11.48
C PHE A 48 -2.07 15.59 11.44
N TYR A 49 -1.84 14.29 11.27
CA TYR A 49 -0.47 13.75 11.23
C TYR A 49 0.27 14.10 9.93
N THR A 50 -0.42 14.24 8.81
CA THR A 50 0.17 14.76 7.57
C THR A 50 0.66 16.20 7.73
N ASP A 51 -0.15 17.06 8.33
CA ASP A 51 0.22 18.45 8.59
C ASP A 51 1.40 18.53 9.59
N ALA A 52 1.37 17.73 10.66
CA ALA A 52 2.46 17.64 11.63
C ALA A 52 3.77 17.17 10.99
N PHE A 53 3.71 16.11 10.16
CA PHE A 53 4.87 15.58 9.44
C PHE A 53 5.52 16.67 8.56
N PHE A 54 4.75 17.37 7.76
CA PHE A 54 5.30 18.43 6.90
C PHE A 54 5.79 19.65 7.68
N SER A 55 5.14 20.00 8.79
CA SER A 55 5.66 21.04 9.70
C SER A 55 7.01 20.66 10.29
N ASP A 56 7.21 19.40 10.66
CA ASP A 56 8.49 18.94 11.19
C ASP A 56 9.56 18.82 10.10
N CYS A 57 9.19 18.39 8.90
CA CYS A 57 10.07 18.43 7.73
C CYS A 57 10.59 19.87 7.44
N GLU A 58 9.71 20.86 7.52
CA GLU A 58 10.08 22.27 7.31
C GLU A 58 11.11 22.75 8.36
N LYS A 59 10.90 22.42 9.64
CA LYS A 59 11.85 22.73 10.73
C LYS A 59 13.24 22.12 10.50
N LEU A 60 13.29 20.96 9.84
CA LEU A 60 14.51 20.25 9.49
C LEU A 60 15.08 20.64 8.11
N ASN A 61 14.52 21.65 7.46
CA ASN A 61 14.88 22.07 6.09
C ASN A 61 14.75 20.94 5.04
N ILE A 62 13.85 19.98 5.27
CA ILE A 62 13.53 18.95 4.29
C ILE A 62 12.52 19.52 3.31
N LYS A 63 12.91 19.60 2.04
CA LYS A 63 12.04 20.15 0.99
C LYS A 63 10.80 19.28 0.79
N ARG A 64 9.64 19.90 0.69
CA ARG A 64 8.38 19.20 0.35
C ARG A 64 8.53 18.49 -1.00
N PRO A 65 7.96 17.30 -1.18
CA PRO A 65 7.86 16.65 -2.49
C PRO A 65 7.12 17.52 -3.51
N ASP A 66 7.43 17.33 -4.80
CA ASP A 66 6.76 18.04 -5.89
C ASP A 66 5.28 17.65 -6.00
N VAL A 67 4.98 16.39 -5.67
CA VAL A 67 3.62 15.87 -5.54
C VAL A 67 3.48 15.14 -4.20
N VAL A 68 2.38 15.42 -3.51
CA VAL A 68 1.93 14.67 -2.32
C VAL A 68 0.51 14.19 -2.62
N GLU A 69 0.31 12.88 -2.70
CA GLU A 69 -0.95 12.27 -3.12
C GLU A 69 -1.52 11.36 -2.02
N PRO A 70 -2.67 11.70 -1.42
CA PRO A 70 -3.40 10.78 -0.55
C PRO A 70 -3.92 9.57 -1.32
N ALA A 71 -3.80 8.38 -0.74
CA ALA A 71 -4.29 7.15 -1.36
C ALA A 71 -5.79 7.19 -1.63
N THR A 72 -6.56 7.82 -0.73
CA THR A 72 -8.02 7.98 -0.89
C THR A 72 -8.43 8.76 -2.14
N ASN A 73 -7.54 9.57 -2.73
CA ASN A 73 -7.79 10.27 -3.99
C ASN A 73 -7.64 9.38 -5.24
N CYS A 74 -7.12 8.16 -5.09
CA CYS A 74 -6.73 7.29 -6.20
C CYS A 74 -7.49 5.96 -6.23
N ILE A 75 -8.63 5.86 -5.54
CA ILE A 75 -9.39 4.61 -5.42
C ILE A 75 -9.84 4.07 -6.78
N SER A 76 -10.33 4.93 -7.68
CA SER A 76 -10.75 4.52 -9.02
C SER A 76 -9.57 4.01 -9.86
N GLU A 77 -8.42 4.63 -9.72
CA GLU A 77 -7.19 4.20 -10.40
C GLU A 77 -6.68 2.87 -9.85
N PHE A 78 -6.79 2.64 -8.55
CA PHE A 78 -6.44 1.35 -7.94
C PHE A 78 -7.34 0.23 -8.47
N ILE A 79 -8.66 0.46 -8.49
CA ILE A 79 -9.62 -0.51 -9.03
C ILE A 79 -9.28 -0.82 -10.48
N HIS A 80 -9.06 0.20 -11.32
CA HIS A 80 -8.72 -0.01 -12.72
C HIS A 80 -7.41 -0.79 -12.91
N MET A 81 -6.37 -0.47 -12.12
CA MET A 81 -5.10 -1.21 -12.18
C MET A 81 -5.29 -2.67 -11.81
N ILE A 82 -6.09 -2.97 -10.79
CA ILE A 82 -6.39 -4.34 -10.35
C ILE A 82 -7.18 -5.10 -11.43
N GLU A 83 -8.14 -4.45 -12.09
CA GLU A 83 -8.86 -5.04 -13.24
C GLU A 83 -7.89 -5.46 -14.34
N VAL A 84 -6.95 -4.58 -14.71
CA VAL A 84 -5.93 -4.89 -15.71
C VAL A 84 -5.01 -6.04 -15.28
N LEU A 85 -4.64 -6.11 -13.99
CA LEU A 85 -3.85 -7.22 -13.46
C LEU A 85 -4.60 -8.55 -13.49
N LEU A 86 -5.89 -8.54 -13.18
CA LEU A 86 -6.76 -9.73 -13.30
C LEU A 86 -6.91 -10.17 -14.76
N GLU A 87 -7.15 -9.24 -15.69
CA GLU A 87 -7.25 -9.52 -17.11
C GLU A 87 -5.96 -10.13 -17.68
N LYS A 88 -4.81 -9.69 -17.20
CA LYS A 88 -3.49 -10.19 -17.59
C LYS A 88 -3.04 -11.42 -16.83
N ASP A 89 -3.86 -12.00 -15.95
CA ASP A 89 -3.54 -13.16 -15.12
C ASP A 89 -2.36 -12.95 -14.13
N TYR A 90 -2.09 -11.70 -13.73
CA TYR A 90 -1.15 -11.36 -12.67
C TYR A 90 -1.81 -11.26 -11.28
N ALA A 91 -3.13 -11.24 -11.23
CA ALA A 91 -3.90 -11.24 -10.00
C ALA A 91 -4.95 -12.35 -10.02
N TYR A 92 -5.46 -12.71 -8.86
CA TYR A 92 -6.50 -13.72 -8.70
C TYR A 92 -7.41 -13.39 -7.51
N ILE A 93 -8.62 -13.96 -7.51
CA ILE A 93 -9.59 -13.81 -6.42
C ILE A 93 -9.59 -15.10 -5.60
N ALA A 94 -9.46 -14.98 -4.29
CA ALA A 94 -9.58 -16.09 -3.35
C ALA A 94 -10.14 -15.59 -2.01
N GLY A 95 -11.02 -16.35 -1.38
CA GLY A 95 -11.64 -15.98 -0.10
C GLY A 95 -12.29 -14.60 -0.07
N ASP A 96 -12.83 -14.18 -1.22
CA ASP A 96 -13.45 -12.86 -1.51
C ASP A 96 -12.45 -11.68 -1.62
N ASN A 97 -11.14 -11.88 -1.44
CA ASN A 97 -10.10 -10.85 -1.63
C ASN A 97 -9.42 -11.00 -2.99
N VAL A 98 -8.78 -9.92 -3.45
CA VAL A 98 -7.96 -9.94 -4.67
C VAL A 98 -6.49 -9.93 -4.28
N TYR A 99 -5.72 -10.87 -4.83
CA TYR A 99 -4.30 -11.06 -4.55
C TYR A 99 -3.46 -10.86 -5.80
N PHE A 100 -2.24 -10.38 -5.62
CA PHE A 100 -1.20 -10.43 -6.65
C PHE A 100 -0.50 -11.79 -6.60
N ASP A 101 -0.31 -12.42 -7.77
CA ASP A 101 0.38 -13.70 -7.94
C ASP A 101 1.86 -13.46 -8.21
N THR A 102 2.68 -13.55 -7.18
CA THR A 102 4.12 -13.29 -7.28
C THR A 102 4.86 -14.31 -8.14
N SER A 103 4.30 -15.50 -8.33
CA SER A 103 4.90 -16.54 -9.19
C SER A 103 4.87 -16.20 -10.69
N LYS A 104 4.15 -15.16 -11.07
CA LYS A 104 4.10 -14.65 -12.46
C LYS A 104 5.28 -13.75 -12.81
N LEU A 105 6.10 -13.39 -11.83
CA LEU A 105 7.29 -12.54 -12.01
C LEU A 105 8.55 -13.37 -11.83
N ASP A 106 9.26 -13.65 -12.93
CA ASP A 106 10.49 -14.45 -12.92
C ASP A 106 11.58 -13.86 -12.00
N ASP A 107 11.66 -12.54 -11.94
CA ASP A 107 12.68 -11.78 -11.21
C ASP A 107 12.11 -11.04 -9.97
N TYR A 108 11.07 -11.58 -9.30
CA TYR A 108 10.44 -10.93 -8.15
C TYR A 108 11.42 -10.53 -7.05
N TYR A 109 12.45 -11.32 -6.82
CA TYR A 109 13.45 -11.09 -5.77
C TYR A 109 14.75 -10.41 -6.26
N VAL A 110 14.75 -9.79 -7.44
CA VAL A 110 15.96 -9.21 -8.06
C VAL A 110 16.69 -8.19 -7.18
N PHE A 111 15.94 -7.44 -6.35
CA PHE A 111 16.50 -6.47 -5.40
C PHE A 111 16.73 -7.04 -4.00
N SER A 112 16.35 -8.29 -3.75
CA SER A 112 16.60 -8.95 -2.47
C SER A 112 17.95 -9.67 -2.52
N SER A 113 18.80 -9.40 -1.53
CA SER A 113 20.03 -10.18 -1.33
C SER A 113 19.78 -11.55 -0.67
N GLN A 114 18.52 -11.79 -0.27
CA GLN A 114 18.09 -13.02 0.41
C GLN A 114 17.37 -13.93 -0.57
N SER A 115 17.65 -15.22 -0.50
CA SER A 115 16.89 -16.23 -1.24
C SER A 115 15.48 -16.37 -0.63
N GLU A 116 14.52 -16.86 -1.44
CA GLU A 116 13.17 -17.18 -0.98
C GLU A 116 13.17 -18.02 0.31
N LYS A 117 14.11 -18.95 0.45
CA LYS A 117 14.28 -19.80 1.64
C LYS A 117 14.72 -19.03 2.89
N GLU A 118 15.57 -18.01 2.72
CA GLU A 118 16.05 -17.17 3.83
C GLU A 118 14.98 -16.18 4.28
N LEU A 119 14.16 -15.66 3.35
CA LEU A 119 13.00 -14.85 3.67
C LEU A 119 11.96 -15.63 4.48
N MET A 120 11.80 -16.93 4.24
CA MET A 120 10.92 -17.80 5.01
C MET A 120 11.38 -18.03 6.45
N VAL A 121 12.68 -17.94 6.75
CA VAL A 121 13.23 -18.09 8.11
C VAL A 121 12.99 -16.84 8.97
N GLY A 122 12.80 -15.68 8.35
CA GLY A 122 12.51 -14.41 9.03
C GLY A 122 11.03 -14.14 9.31
N VAL A 123 10.12 -15.02 8.93
CA VAL A 123 8.69 -14.90 9.23
C VAL A 123 8.49 -15.08 10.73
N ARG A 124 8.00 -14.03 11.41
CA ARG A 124 7.68 -14.07 12.84
C ARG A 124 6.66 -15.17 13.10
N ASP A 125 6.88 -15.98 14.13
CA ASP A 125 6.03 -17.10 14.54
C ASP A 125 4.56 -16.71 14.86
N ASP A 126 4.26 -15.40 14.93
CA ASP A 126 2.95 -14.84 15.31
C ASP A 126 2.10 -14.38 14.11
N VAL A 127 2.48 -14.67 12.87
CA VAL A 127 1.69 -14.29 11.68
C VAL A 127 0.77 -15.44 11.30
N ASP A 128 -0.53 -15.23 11.46
CA ASP A 128 -1.56 -16.14 10.92
C ASP A 128 -1.39 -16.32 9.41
N GLU A 129 -1.09 -17.53 8.96
CA GLU A 129 -1.01 -17.84 7.52
C GLU A 129 -2.37 -17.60 6.86
N ASP A 130 -2.39 -16.77 5.82
CA ASP A 130 -3.56 -16.62 4.96
C ASP A 130 -3.63 -17.79 3.99
N THR A 131 -4.49 -18.76 4.31
CA THR A 131 -4.67 -19.99 3.52
C THR A 131 -5.28 -19.77 2.14
N ASN A 132 -5.72 -18.54 1.81
CA ASN A 132 -6.24 -18.20 0.49
C ASN A 132 -5.12 -17.85 -0.51
N LYS A 133 -3.90 -17.53 -0.02
CA LYS A 133 -2.76 -17.24 -0.87
C LYS A 133 -2.29 -18.50 -1.62
N LYS A 134 -2.02 -18.37 -2.92
CA LYS A 134 -1.40 -19.42 -3.73
C LYS A 134 0.07 -19.63 -3.35
N ASN A 135 0.78 -18.51 -3.16
CA ASN A 135 2.18 -18.48 -2.74
C ASN A 135 2.31 -17.65 -1.46
N LYS A 136 3.24 -17.99 -0.59
CA LYS A 136 3.46 -17.26 0.67
C LYS A 136 3.80 -15.77 0.48
N SER A 137 4.46 -15.46 -0.62
CA SER A 137 4.87 -14.11 -1.02
C SER A 137 3.74 -13.28 -1.66
N ASP A 138 2.61 -13.89 -2.00
CA ASP A 138 1.47 -13.15 -2.55
C ASP A 138 0.95 -12.14 -1.54
N PHE A 139 0.42 -11.03 -2.02
CA PHE A 139 -0.11 -9.97 -1.19
C PHE A 139 -1.47 -9.49 -1.68
N VAL A 140 -2.23 -8.90 -0.76
CA VAL A 140 -3.58 -8.43 -1.07
C VAL A 140 -3.53 -7.12 -1.83
N LEU A 141 -4.26 -7.04 -2.93
CA LEU A 141 -4.49 -5.83 -3.71
C LEU A 141 -5.78 -5.12 -3.29
N TRP A 142 -6.82 -5.91 -2.96
CA TRP A 142 -8.12 -5.41 -2.51
C TRP A 142 -8.72 -6.32 -1.45
N PHE A 143 -9.06 -5.73 -0.31
CA PHE A 143 -9.75 -6.42 0.78
C PHE A 143 -11.26 -6.22 0.67
N THR A 144 -12.02 -7.28 0.47
CA THR A 144 -13.49 -7.28 0.65
C THR A 144 -13.85 -7.96 1.96
N LYS A 145 -12.98 -8.88 2.43
CA LYS A 145 -13.16 -9.61 3.67
C LYS A 145 -11.87 -9.55 4.47
N SER A 146 -11.93 -8.96 5.64
CA SER A 146 -10.81 -8.92 6.58
C SER A 146 -11.26 -9.50 7.92
N LYS A 147 -10.36 -10.16 8.62
CA LYS A 147 -10.58 -10.56 10.03
C LYS A 147 -10.87 -9.32 10.91
N PHE A 148 -10.45 -8.15 10.46
CA PHE A 148 -10.64 -6.85 11.11
C PHE A 148 -11.65 -6.03 10.32
N ASP A 149 -12.91 -6.42 10.34
CA ASP A 149 -14.02 -5.82 9.58
C ASP A 149 -14.40 -4.39 10.04
N ASN A 150 -13.62 -3.77 10.88
CA ASN A 150 -13.83 -2.46 11.47
C ASN A 150 -13.26 -1.29 10.64
N GLN A 151 -12.90 -1.50 9.38
CA GLN A 151 -12.49 -0.41 8.49
C GLN A 151 -13.63 0.59 8.29
N GLU A 152 -13.38 1.87 8.64
CA GLU A 152 -14.35 2.95 8.47
C GLU A 152 -14.48 3.37 7.00
N LEU A 153 -13.35 3.32 6.26
CA LEU A 153 -13.29 3.72 4.86
C LEU A 153 -13.36 2.50 3.96
N LYS A 154 -14.45 2.39 3.21
CA LYS A 154 -14.69 1.33 2.22
C LYS A 154 -15.33 1.91 0.98
N TRP A 155 -15.06 1.32 -0.18
CA TRP A 155 -15.60 1.73 -1.48
C TRP A 155 -16.18 0.54 -2.23
N ASP A 156 -17.13 0.84 -3.11
CA ASP A 156 -17.63 -0.15 -4.05
C ASP A 156 -16.56 -0.53 -5.06
N SER A 157 -16.48 -1.82 -5.38
CA SER A 157 -15.60 -2.35 -6.41
C SER A 157 -16.29 -3.52 -7.16
N PRO A 158 -15.77 -3.95 -8.32
CA PRO A 158 -16.29 -5.13 -9.02
C PRO A 158 -16.26 -6.41 -8.19
N TRP A 159 -15.43 -6.46 -7.15
CA TRP A 159 -15.26 -7.65 -6.28
C TRP A 159 -16.05 -7.54 -4.98
N GLY A 160 -16.68 -6.40 -4.74
CA GLY A 160 -17.47 -6.10 -3.54
C GLY A 160 -17.00 -4.84 -2.82
N ILE A 161 -17.72 -4.48 -1.76
CA ILE A 161 -17.37 -3.33 -0.91
C ILE A 161 -16.10 -3.64 -0.12
N GLY A 162 -15.08 -2.78 -0.23
CA GLY A 162 -13.80 -3.04 0.39
C GLY A 162 -12.83 -1.85 0.35
N TYR A 163 -11.55 -2.15 0.51
CA TYR A 163 -10.48 -1.13 0.52
C TYR A 163 -9.18 -1.69 -0.08
N PRO A 164 -8.28 -0.83 -0.61
CA PRO A 164 -7.03 -1.26 -1.22
C PRO A 164 -6.05 -1.82 -0.18
N GLY A 165 -5.21 -2.78 -0.61
CA GLY A 165 -3.97 -3.11 0.06
C GLY A 165 -2.92 -2.03 -0.20
N TRP A 166 -1.98 -1.84 0.71
CA TRP A 166 -0.99 -0.75 0.61
C TRP A 166 0.01 -0.90 -0.54
N HIS A 167 0.22 -2.09 -1.09
CA HIS A 167 1.12 -2.32 -2.21
C HIS A 167 0.64 -1.66 -3.52
N ILE A 168 -0.67 -1.67 -3.79
CA ILE A 168 -1.22 -1.07 -5.01
C ILE A 168 -1.12 0.47 -4.98
N GLU A 169 -1.09 1.06 -3.79
CA GLU A 169 -0.99 2.52 -3.63
C GLU A 169 0.30 3.05 -4.23
N CYS A 170 1.45 2.53 -3.79
CA CYS A 170 2.75 2.99 -4.27
C CYS A 170 2.89 2.79 -5.78
N SER A 171 2.48 1.63 -6.30
CA SER A 171 2.56 1.31 -7.72
C SER A 171 1.72 2.27 -8.57
N CYS A 172 0.45 2.43 -8.21
CA CYS A 172 -0.48 3.24 -8.98
C CYS A 172 -0.15 4.74 -8.90
N ILE A 173 0.13 5.26 -7.71
CA ILE A 173 0.48 6.67 -7.50
C ILE A 173 1.78 7.03 -8.22
N SER A 174 2.79 6.13 -8.17
CA SER A 174 4.03 6.31 -8.92
C SER A 174 3.77 6.39 -10.43
N MET A 175 3.03 5.44 -10.99
CA MET A 175 2.69 5.44 -12.42
C MET A 175 1.88 6.68 -12.83
N LYS A 176 0.93 7.11 -12.01
CA LYS A 176 0.11 8.31 -12.25
C LYS A 176 0.95 9.58 -12.40
N HIS A 177 2.00 9.73 -11.60
CA HIS A 177 2.75 10.98 -11.52
C HIS A 177 4.14 10.93 -12.15
N LEU A 178 4.77 9.76 -12.26
CA LEU A 178 6.11 9.56 -12.82
C LEU A 178 6.10 8.86 -14.19
N GLY A 179 4.98 8.19 -14.55
CA GLY A 179 4.89 7.39 -15.76
C GLY A 179 5.33 5.94 -15.54
N GLU A 180 5.68 5.25 -16.62
CA GLU A 180 6.00 3.81 -16.62
C GLU A 180 7.36 3.48 -15.99
N TYR A 181 8.24 4.45 -15.88
CA TYR A 181 9.60 4.28 -15.38
C TYR A 181 9.85 5.15 -14.17
N MET A 182 10.49 4.56 -13.17
CA MET A 182 10.86 5.21 -11.92
C MET A 182 12.33 4.88 -11.62
N ASP A 183 13.16 5.90 -11.40
CA ASP A 183 14.60 5.72 -11.19
C ASP A 183 14.93 5.31 -9.76
N ILE A 184 14.20 5.83 -8.77
CA ILE A 184 14.46 5.58 -7.34
C ILE A 184 13.14 5.38 -6.61
N HIS A 185 13.06 4.27 -5.89
CA HIS A 185 12.00 3.96 -4.93
C HIS A 185 12.61 3.78 -3.54
N CYS A 186 12.07 4.46 -2.50
CA CYS A 186 12.53 4.43 -1.12
C CYS A 186 11.43 3.94 -0.19
#